data_ceff9e0cd2a93ec928813ed84903c724
#
_entry.id   ceff9e0cd2a93ec928813ed84903c724
#
_cell.length_a   1.000
_cell.length_b   1.000
_cell.length_c   1.000
_cell.angle_alpha   90.00
_cell.angle_beta   90.00
_cell.angle_gamma   90.00
#
_symmetry.space_group_name_H-M   'P 1'
#
loop_
_entity.id
_entity.type
_entity.pdbx_description
1 polymer ?
#
loop_
_entity_poly.entity_id
_entity_poly.type
_entity_poly.pdbx_seq_one_letter_code
_entity_poly.pdbx_strand_id
1 'polypeptide(L)'
;MDINGEVFKFVDPDKDLTEGPYRFFDIFIILLIVSSIILIVLESFATLYVTYKKLFSNTEVFIVAIFTIEYGMRLCTAHRLYPGEKYPHLKYIISPTAIIDLIAISPFYIHMALFQSTGGELDLRMIRILQTLRTLRILRLGRYTTSLDMITKTIKNRATELFITLVLTCMLILASSILMFHYEHEVQPGKFPNVVSTLWWSVATLTTVGYGDVFPITSGGKFWASIISLLGIGFVALPTGIMTQGMAEEFNEKKLGRDGTIFIKNHIVVLGWNTLTKEIIRELLASGLKVAVVSENPENQDQIRTVYEKKYQNQLYSLIWDINNEEYYDLVKAETAYGFFVAHGTDSERIIITSNLREKFSGAKIIAIIEENRLEPLFRQTGANHVLTNQYTARLAASFIYESCVAEYSVDLLATATNSEGYDIRQYLITDSNPYIGKDYGHFFGDLKRKYNAVSIGLSKKAKEADGARDIIKLPTDQTIIEKGDYVIVVVNGDSAKNIEQEFDVKEGTIQ
;
A
#
# COMPACT_ATOMS: atom_id res chain seq x y z
N MET A 1 -0.98 24.51 -15.90
CA MET A 1 0.02 23.61 -15.25
C MET A 1 -0.30 23.58 -13.76
N ASP A 2 -0.68 22.44 -13.22
CA ASP A 2 -1.06 22.34 -11.80
C ASP A 2 0.21 22.23 -10.93
N ILE A 3 0.77 23.40 -10.60
CA ILE A 3 2.02 23.52 -9.82
C ILE A 3 1.87 22.80 -8.46
N ASN A 4 0.70 22.91 -7.83
CA ASN A 4 0.44 22.23 -6.56
C ASN A 4 0.43 20.70 -6.71
N GLY A 5 0.06 20.16 -7.88
CA GLY A 5 0.11 18.75 -8.19
C GLY A 5 1.51 18.20 -8.30
N GLU A 6 2.38 18.92 -8.96
CA GLU A 6 3.79 18.53 -9.08
C GLU A 6 4.52 18.62 -7.73
N VAL A 7 4.30 19.72 -6.96
CA VAL A 7 4.88 19.88 -5.62
C VAL A 7 4.41 18.75 -4.69
N PHE A 8 3.13 18.36 -4.75
CA PHE A 8 2.60 17.26 -3.95
C PHE A 8 3.34 15.95 -4.23
N LYS A 9 3.62 15.62 -5.49
CA LYS A 9 4.38 14.41 -5.86
C LYS A 9 5.80 14.38 -5.27
N PHE A 10 6.43 15.52 -5.01
CA PHE A 10 7.74 15.58 -4.36
C PHE A 10 7.70 15.33 -2.85
N VAL A 11 6.61 15.72 -2.19
CA VAL A 11 6.52 15.72 -0.72
C VAL A 11 5.53 14.69 -0.16
N ASP A 12 4.91 13.88 -1.03
CA ASP A 12 3.97 12.84 -0.66
C ASP A 12 4.65 11.75 0.17
N PRO A 13 4.17 11.46 1.38
CA PRO A 13 4.74 10.41 2.22
C PRO A 13 4.43 8.99 1.75
N ASP A 14 3.35 8.80 0.96
CA ASP A 14 2.85 7.48 0.54
C ASP A 14 3.32 7.06 -0.87
N LYS A 15 4.26 7.80 -1.46
CA LYS A 15 4.77 7.46 -2.79
C LYS A 15 5.67 6.22 -2.74
N ASP A 16 5.50 5.35 -3.72
CA ASP A 16 6.41 4.23 -3.96
C ASP A 16 7.83 4.74 -4.24
N LEU A 17 8.78 4.36 -3.37
CA LEU A 17 10.19 4.78 -3.43
C LEU A 17 10.97 4.18 -4.62
N THR A 18 10.29 3.51 -5.55
CA THR A 18 10.93 2.67 -6.56
C THR A 18 11.36 3.39 -7.83
N GLU A 19 10.76 4.54 -8.21
CA GLU A 19 11.09 5.16 -9.51
C GLU A 19 11.05 6.71 -9.52
N GLY A 20 12.01 7.32 -10.19
CA GLY A 20 11.99 8.70 -10.67
C GLY A 20 12.73 9.76 -9.83
N PRO A 21 12.64 11.04 -10.21
CA PRO A 21 13.35 12.17 -9.59
C PRO A 21 12.95 12.42 -8.13
N TYR A 22 11.80 11.93 -7.71
CA TYR A 22 11.26 12.06 -6.35
C TYR A 22 12.12 11.31 -5.31
N ARG A 23 12.71 10.17 -5.69
CA ARG A 23 13.63 9.39 -4.85
C ARG A 23 14.91 10.17 -4.53
N PHE A 24 15.42 10.94 -5.47
CA PHE A 24 16.59 11.80 -5.23
C PHE A 24 16.31 12.86 -4.18
N PHE A 25 15.10 13.42 -4.17
CA PHE A 25 14.71 14.40 -3.16
C PHE A 25 14.69 13.77 -1.75
N ASP A 26 14.11 12.60 -1.59
CA ASP A 26 14.06 11.90 -0.29
C ASP A 26 15.46 11.52 0.19
N ILE A 27 16.31 10.97 -0.69
CA ILE A 27 17.71 10.67 -0.37
C ILE A 27 18.46 11.96 0.02
N PHE A 28 18.23 13.06 -0.68
CA PHE A 28 18.83 14.34 -0.36
C PHE A 28 18.43 14.83 1.03
N ILE A 29 17.14 14.76 1.39
CA ILE A 29 16.67 15.13 2.73
C ILE A 29 17.25 14.21 3.80
N ILE A 30 17.31 12.90 3.57
CA ILE A 30 17.96 11.94 4.49
C ILE A 30 19.42 12.30 4.69
N LEU A 31 20.17 12.59 3.63
CA LEU A 31 21.57 13.01 3.71
C LEU A 31 21.73 14.32 4.50
N LEU A 32 20.82 15.28 4.34
CA LEU A 32 20.81 16.51 5.12
C LEU A 32 20.56 16.25 6.63
N ILE A 33 19.64 15.33 6.95
CA ILE A 33 19.38 14.94 8.34
C ILE A 33 20.64 14.31 8.94
N VAL A 34 21.25 13.34 8.26
CA VAL A 34 22.48 12.67 8.70
C VAL A 34 23.62 13.71 8.85
N SER A 35 23.79 14.59 7.86
CA SER A 35 24.80 15.67 7.93
C SER A 35 24.58 16.59 9.12
N SER A 36 23.32 16.93 9.47
CA SER A 36 23.01 17.76 10.62
C SER A 36 23.39 17.08 11.95
N ILE A 37 23.25 15.76 12.04
CA ILE A 37 23.65 14.99 13.22
C ILE A 37 25.16 14.96 13.35
N ILE A 38 25.86 14.68 12.24
CA ILE A 38 27.34 14.72 12.19
C ILE A 38 27.84 16.11 12.61
N LEU A 39 27.19 17.17 12.14
CA LEU A 39 27.53 18.54 12.50
C LEU A 39 27.44 18.76 14.03
N ILE A 40 26.37 18.32 14.67
CA ILE A 40 26.18 18.42 16.13
C ILE A 40 27.30 17.67 16.88
N VAL A 41 27.66 16.48 16.39
CA VAL A 41 28.78 15.71 16.98
C VAL A 41 30.10 16.45 16.81
N LEU A 42 30.39 17.01 15.65
CA LEU A 42 31.61 17.77 15.39
C LEU A 42 31.66 19.09 16.21
N GLU A 43 30.54 19.76 16.42
CA GLU A 43 30.42 20.94 17.29
C GLU A 43 30.77 20.63 18.75
N SER A 44 30.65 19.38 19.20
CA SER A 44 31.02 18.98 20.57
C SER A 44 32.54 19.04 20.83
N PHE A 45 33.37 19.01 19.79
CA PHE A 45 34.79 19.15 19.90
C PHE A 45 35.18 20.64 19.94
N ALA A 46 35.56 21.15 21.12
CA ALA A 46 35.85 22.55 21.35
C ALA A 46 36.90 23.13 20.37
N THR A 47 37.94 22.38 20.03
CA THR A 47 38.98 22.79 19.07
C THR A 47 38.42 22.99 17.65
N LEU A 48 37.59 22.08 17.19
CA LEU A 48 36.95 22.18 15.86
C LEU A 48 35.92 23.32 15.83
N TYR A 49 35.13 23.45 16.89
CA TYR A 49 34.11 24.50 16.97
C TYR A 49 34.72 25.90 16.89
N VAL A 50 35.81 26.16 17.63
CA VAL A 50 36.50 27.47 17.63
C VAL A 50 37.08 27.77 16.24
N THR A 51 37.71 26.78 15.61
CA THR A 51 38.38 26.95 14.30
C THR A 51 37.39 27.16 13.16
N TYR A 52 36.29 26.42 13.16
CA TYR A 52 35.32 26.37 12.02
C TYR A 52 33.95 26.97 12.35
N LYS A 53 33.84 27.80 13.39
CA LYS A 53 32.56 28.37 13.88
C LYS A 53 31.68 28.94 12.77
N LYS A 54 32.26 29.69 11.83
CA LYS A 54 31.53 30.32 10.72
C LYS A 54 30.99 29.27 9.74
N LEU A 55 31.77 28.22 9.50
CA LEU A 55 31.33 27.11 8.61
C LEU A 55 30.16 26.36 9.26
N PHE A 56 30.26 26.00 10.54
CA PHE A 56 29.17 25.34 11.25
C PHE A 56 27.89 26.17 11.24
N SER A 57 27.98 27.47 11.55
CA SER A 57 26.82 28.36 11.52
C SER A 57 26.18 28.47 10.14
N ASN A 58 26.97 28.63 9.08
CA ASN A 58 26.44 28.73 7.71
C ASN A 58 25.80 27.43 7.25
N THR A 59 26.39 26.29 7.56
CA THR A 59 25.84 24.97 7.23
C THR A 59 24.52 24.72 7.98
N GLU A 60 24.44 25.14 9.23
CA GLU A 60 23.21 25.03 10.01
C GLU A 60 22.09 25.88 9.40
N VAL A 61 22.36 27.15 9.07
CA VAL A 61 21.40 28.04 8.40
C VAL A 61 20.89 27.40 7.10
N PHE A 62 21.80 26.86 6.30
CA PHE A 62 21.46 26.20 5.04
C PHE A 62 20.53 25.00 5.26
N ILE A 63 20.86 24.11 6.19
CA ILE A 63 20.03 22.93 6.52
C ILE A 63 18.65 23.33 7.02
N VAL A 64 18.58 24.31 7.94
CA VAL A 64 17.29 24.77 8.49
C VAL A 64 16.45 25.44 7.42
N ALA A 65 17.04 26.20 6.52
CA ALA A 65 16.33 26.84 5.41
C ALA A 65 15.67 25.79 4.51
N ILE A 66 16.38 24.73 4.13
CA ILE A 66 15.82 23.62 3.33
C ILE A 66 14.67 22.93 4.08
N PHE A 67 14.86 22.61 5.36
CA PHE A 67 13.80 22.00 6.16
C PHE A 67 12.56 22.90 6.32
N THR A 68 12.76 24.20 6.39
CA THR A 68 11.66 25.16 6.47
C THR A 68 10.89 25.22 5.13
N ILE A 69 11.62 25.20 4.00
CA ILE A 69 11.00 25.15 2.66
C ILE A 69 10.21 23.84 2.50
N GLU A 70 10.78 22.71 2.89
CA GLU A 70 10.12 21.41 2.86
C GLU A 70 8.82 21.41 3.68
N TYR A 71 8.88 21.92 4.93
CA TYR A 71 7.69 22.05 5.78
C TYR A 71 6.62 22.94 5.15
N GLY A 72 7.05 24.07 4.56
CA GLY A 72 6.16 24.99 3.84
C GLY A 72 5.47 24.34 2.64
N MET A 73 6.22 23.57 1.82
CA MET A 73 5.65 22.83 0.68
C MET A 73 4.59 21.82 1.13
N ARG A 74 4.85 21.07 2.20
CA ARG A 74 3.90 20.13 2.78
C ARG A 74 2.66 20.81 3.34
N LEU A 75 2.83 21.93 4.02
CA LEU A 75 1.71 22.73 4.52
C LEU A 75 0.85 23.26 3.37
N CYS A 76 1.44 23.74 2.29
CA CYS A 76 0.70 24.20 1.11
C CYS A 76 -0.06 23.08 0.40
N THR A 77 0.46 21.85 0.42
CA THR A 77 -0.18 20.68 -0.22
C THR A 77 -1.11 19.89 0.73
N ALA A 78 -1.29 20.33 1.98
CA ALA A 78 -2.07 19.63 3.00
C ALA A 78 -3.53 19.36 2.58
N HIS A 79 -4.13 20.18 1.72
CA HIS A 79 -5.48 19.96 1.20
C HIS A 79 -5.62 18.70 0.35
N ARG A 80 -4.51 18.20 -0.23
CA ARG A 80 -4.48 16.94 -0.98
C ARG A 80 -4.27 15.71 -0.08
N LEU A 81 -3.57 15.89 1.04
CA LEU A 81 -3.40 14.85 2.06
C LEU A 81 -4.70 14.56 2.82
N TYR A 82 -5.54 15.58 3.00
CA TYR A 82 -6.79 15.49 3.75
C TYR A 82 -7.98 15.99 2.91
N PRO A 83 -8.35 15.28 1.83
CA PRO A 83 -9.47 15.64 0.98
C PRO A 83 -10.79 15.55 1.76
N GLY A 84 -11.61 16.60 1.70
CA GLY A 84 -12.92 16.65 2.39
C GLY A 84 -12.90 17.22 3.82
N GLU A 85 -11.75 17.47 4.42
CA GLU A 85 -11.66 18.10 5.73
C GLU A 85 -11.87 19.63 5.64
N LYS A 86 -12.60 20.18 6.62
CA LYS A 86 -12.91 21.62 6.65
C LYS A 86 -11.67 22.51 6.83
N TYR A 87 -10.65 22.01 7.56
CA TYR A 87 -9.40 22.72 7.86
C TYR A 87 -8.17 21.81 7.66
N PRO A 88 -7.81 21.45 6.42
CA PRO A 88 -6.75 20.50 6.14
C PRO A 88 -5.36 20.95 6.63
N HIS A 89 -5.06 22.25 6.54
CA HIS A 89 -3.80 22.81 7.03
C HIS A 89 -3.65 22.71 8.55
N LEU A 90 -4.72 22.95 9.29
CA LEU A 90 -4.71 22.82 10.76
C LEU A 90 -4.53 21.35 11.17
N LYS A 91 -5.24 20.44 10.47
CA LYS A 91 -5.10 19.00 10.70
C LYS A 91 -3.68 18.52 10.42
N TYR A 92 -3.03 19.04 9.38
CA TYR A 92 -1.63 18.76 9.10
C TYR A 92 -0.70 19.25 10.22
N ILE A 93 -0.83 20.50 10.68
CA ILE A 93 0.03 21.08 11.74
C ILE A 93 -0.04 20.25 13.03
N ILE A 94 -1.20 19.70 13.37
CA ILE A 94 -1.42 18.88 14.58
C ILE A 94 -0.98 17.42 14.35
N SER A 95 -0.68 17.02 13.12
CA SER A 95 -0.23 15.64 12.83
C SER A 95 1.12 15.35 13.51
N PRO A 96 1.36 14.11 13.98
CA PRO A 96 2.61 13.73 14.64
C PRO A 96 3.84 14.06 13.80
N THR A 97 3.76 13.83 12.50
CA THR A 97 4.86 14.09 11.56
C THR A 97 5.17 15.57 11.41
N ALA A 98 4.15 16.43 11.34
CA ALA A 98 4.34 17.88 11.26
C ALA A 98 4.87 18.46 12.58
N ILE A 99 4.44 17.92 13.72
CA ILE A 99 4.97 18.31 15.04
C ILE A 99 6.46 17.98 15.14
N ILE A 100 6.89 16.79 14.70
CA ILE A 100 8.31 16.41 14.66
C ILE A 100 9.11 17.39 13.79
N ASP A 101 8.59 17.74 12.61
CA ASP A 101 9.24 18.71 11.73
C ASP A 101 9.35 20.09 12.39
N LEU A 102 8.30 20.55 13.06
CA LEU A 102 8.29 21.84 13.75
C LEU A 102 9.29 21.85 14.91
N ILE A 103 9.33 20.79 15.72
CA ILE A 103 10.30 20.64 16.80
C ILE A 103 11.74 20.65 16.26
N ALA A 104 11.98 20.05 15.10
CA ALA A 104 13.33 20.00 14.50
C ALA A 104 13.84 21.35 14.01
N ILE A 105 12.96 22.26 13.57
CA ILE A 105 13.33 23.60 13.08
C ILE A 105 13.19 24.70 14.15
N SER A 106 12.32 24.52 15.13
CA SER A 106 12.00 25.55 16.14
C SER A 106 13.20 26.03 16.96
N PRO A 107 14.19 25.20 17.38
CA PRO A 107 15.31 25.67 18.20
C PRO A 107 16.12 26.77 17.53
N PHE A 108 16.26 26.70 16.19
CA PHE A 108 16.96 27.74 15.44
C PHE A 108 16.23 29.08 15.47
N TYR A 109 14.90 29.08 15.23
CA TYR A 109 14.10 30.30 15.23
C TYR A 109 13.95 30.89 16.64
N ILE A 110 13.81 30.01 17.65
CA ILE A 110 13.78 30.43 19.07
C ILE A 110 15.11 31.10 19.45
N HIS A 111 16.24 30.49 19.08
CA HIS A 111 17.56 31.06 19.32
C HIS A 111 17.71 32.44 18.66
N MET A 112 17.29 32.56 17.39
CA MET A 112 17.35 33.82 16.65
C MET A 112 16.48 34.91 17.28
N ALA A 113 15.23 34.58 17.69
CA ALA A 113 14.32 35.50 18.33
C ALA A 113 14.81 35.97 19.70
N LEU A 114 15.31 35.04 20.52
CA LEU A 114 15.86 35.35 21.84
C LEU A 114 17.13 36.21 21.72
N PHE A 115 18.03 35.89 20.80
CA PHE A 115 19.24 36.66 20.55
C PHE A 115 18.95 38.10 20.17
N GLN A 116 17.89 38.34 19.36
CA GLN A 116 17.44 39.69 19.00
C GLN A 116 16.81 40.44 20.17
N SER A 117 16.05 39.74 21.03
CA SER A 117 15.31 40.38 22.14
C SER A 117 16.17 40.72 23.34
N THR A 118 17.29 39.98 23.57
CA THR A 118 18.20 40.14 24.72
C THR A 118 19.43 40.98 24.38
N GLY A 119 19.52 41.58 23.19
CA GLY A 119 20.69 42.35 22.78
C GLY A 119 21.99 41.53 22.66
N GLY A 120 21.87 40.21 22.50
CA GLY A 120 22.99 39.29 22.34
C GLY A 120 23.44 38.56 23.63
N GLU A 121 22.86 38.88 24.78
CA GLU A 121 23.14 38.19 26.06
C GLU A 121 22.10 37.07 26.27
N LEU A 122 22.49 35.84 25.91
CA LEU A 122 21.67 34.64 26.20
C LEU A 122 22.28 33.88 27.40
N ASP A 123 21.42 33.42 28.31
CA ASP A 123 21.80 32.52 29.39
C ASP A 123 22.39 31.21 28.81
N LEU A 124 23.56 30.81 29.25
CA LEU A 124 24.26 29.57 28.85
C LEU A 124 23.38 28.32 29.03
N ARG A 125 22.44 28.34 29.97
CA ARG A 125 21.48 27.23 30.18
C ARG A 125 20.50 27.14 29.04
N MET A 126 19.95 28.27 28.59
CA MET A 126 19.03 28.34 27.44
C MET A 126 19.70 27.84 26.15
N ILE A 127 20.94 28.27 25.91
CA ILE A 127 21.73 27.83 24.75
C ILE A 127 21.89 26.32 24.76
N ARG A 128 22.23 25.71 25.89
CA ARG A 128 22.37 24.25 26.02
C ARG A 128 21.07 23.50 25.76
N ILE A 129 19.95 23.98 26.29
CA ILE A 129 18.63 23.38 26.04
C ILE A 129 18.30 23.41 24.55
N LEU A 130 18.50 24.55 23.89
CA LEU A 130 18.23 24.68 22.44
C LEU A 130 19.16 23.77 21.60
N GLN A 131 20.44 23.65 22.00
CA GLN A 131 21.38 22.73 21.36
C GLN A 131 20.92 21.26 21.52
N THR A 132 20.47 20.88 22.71
CA THR A 132 19.94 19.52 22.95
C THR A 132 18.68 19.25 22.11
N LEU A 133 17.76 20.22 21.99
CA LEU A 133 16.56 20.06 21.16
C LEU A 133 16.87 19.87 19.66
N ARG A 134 18.02 20.37 19.17
CA ARG A 134 18.45 20.12 17.77
C ARG A 134 18.65 18.63 17.48
N THR A 135 19.02 17.79 18.48
CA THR A 135 19.19 16.34 18.28
C THR A 135 17.89 15.64 17.91
N LEU A 136 16.72 16.22 18.27
CA LEU A 136 15.41 15.69 17.90
C LEU A 136 15.15 15.68 16.39
N ARG A 137 16.02 16.34 15.59
CA ARG A 137 15.97 16.24 14.12
C ARG A 137 16.10 14.80 13.61
N ILE A 138 16.74 13.91 14.37
CA ILE A 138 16.85 12.47 14.05
C ILE A 138 15.47 11.82 13.90
N LEU A 139 14.45 12.26 14.63
CA LEU A 139 13.09 11.74 14.57
C LEU A 139 12.45 11.92 13.18
N ARG A 140 12.96 12.85 12.36
CA ARG A 140 12.53 13.04 10.97
C ARG A 140 12.84 11.84 10.08
N LEU A 141 13.87 11.04 10.38
CA LEU A 141 14.18 9.81 9.66
C LEU A 141 13.01 8.82 9.68
N GLY A 142 12.18 8.89 10.72
CA GLY A 142 11.01 8.06 10.87
C GLY A 142 10.02 8.12 9.72
N ARG A 143 9.92 9.27 9.08
CA ARG A 143 9.03 9.46 7.93
C ARG A 143 9.47 8.69 6.67
N TYR A 144 10.76 8.40 6.56
CA TYR A 144 11.37 7.75 5.38
C TYR A 144 11.59 6.24 5.59
N THR A 145 11.07 5.68 6.68
CA THR A 145 11.24 4.25 7.01
C THR A 145 9.89 3.60 7.27
N THR A 146 9.49 2.68 6.41
CA THR A 146 8.27 1.86 6.57
C THR A 146 8.27 1.03 7.85
N SER A 147 9.46 0.75 8.40
CA SER A 147 9.61 0.02 9.67
C SER A 147 9.07 0.79 10.88
N LEU A 148 9.12 2.13 10.86
CA LEU A 148 8.58 2.95 11.94
C LEU A 148 7.05 3.01 11.92
N ASP A 149 6.43 2.92 10.76
CA ASP A 149 4.97 2.78 10.66
C ASP A 149 4.49 1.51 11.34
N MET A 150 5.19 0.39 11.13
CA MET A 150 4.90 -0.89 11.78
C MET A 150 5.01 -0.79 13.31
N ILE A 151 6.08 -0.16 13.82
CA ILE A 151 6.26 0.08 15.27
C ILE A 151 5.14 0.98 15.80
N THR A 152 4.80 2.04 15.10
CA THR A 152 3.76 3.00 15.51
C THR A 152 2.38 2.34 15.53
N LYS A 153 2.04 1.57 14.51
CA LYS A 153 0.81 0.77 14.47
C LYS A 153 0.76 -0.23 15.61
N THR A 154 1.83 -0.99 15.84
CA THR A 154 1.94 -1.95 16.95
C THR A 154 1.71 -1.28 18.30
N ILE A 155 2.38 -0.15 18.57
CA ILE A 155 2.20 0.61 19.82
C ILE A 155 0.75 1.07 19.97
N LYS A 156 0.13 1.56 18.90
CA LYS A 156 -1.27 2.01 18.92
C LYS A 156 -2.24 0.86 19.16
N ASN A 157 -2.05 -0.28 18.47
CA ASN A 157 -2.91 -1.43 18.59
C ASN A 157 -2.79 -2.14 19.95
N ARG A 158 -1.61 -2.10 20.57
CA ARG A 158 -1.31 -2.69 21.87
C ARG A 158 -1.17 -1.66 23.00
N ALA A 159 -1.66 -0.43 22.80
CA ALA A 159 -1.49 0.68 23.73
C ALA A 159 -2.03 0.34 25.14
N THR A 160 -3.17 -0.32 25.25
CA THR A 160 -3.78 -0.68 26.52
C THR A 160 -2.91 -1.68 27.28
N GLU A 161 -2.39 -2.71 26.60
CA GLU A 161 -1.54 -3.74 27.21
C GLU A 161 -0.20 -3.15 27.66
N LEU A 162 0.40 -2.30 26.82
CA LEU A 162 1.64 -1.57 27.15
C LEU A 162 1.44 -0.61 28.33
N PHE A 163 0.30 0.08 28.38
CA PHE A 163 -0.02 0.99 29.48
C PHE A 163 -0.19 0.23 30.81
N ILE A 164 -0.90 -0.89 30.79
CA ILE A 164 -1.08 -1.74 31.99
C ILE A 164 0.27 -2.24 32.48
N THR A 165 1.13 -2.76 31.60
CA THR A 165 2.46 -3.25 32.00
C THR A 165 3.36 -2.11 32.51
N LEU A 166 3.27 -0.91 31.94
CA LEU A 166 3.97 0.26 32.45
C LEU A 166 3.53 0.64 33.87
N VAL A 167 2.21 0.70 34.11
CA VAL A 167 1.66 1.01 35.44
C VAL A 167 2.10 -0.03 36.46
N LEU A 168 2.00 -1.34 36.12
CA LEU A 168 2.46 -2.40 37.01
C LEU A 168 3.96 -2.33 37.30
N THR A 169 4.78 -2.01 36.30
CA THR A 169 6.22 -1.82 36.49
C THR A 169 6.52 -0.63 37.41
N CYS A 170 5.82 0.50 37.22
CA CYS A 170 5.95 1.67 38.09
C CYS A 170 5.53 1.35 39.54
N MET A 171 4.46 0.58 39.73
CA MET A 171 4.03 0.13 41.06
C MET A 171 5.08 -0.77 41.70
N LEU A 172 5.69 -1.69 40.96
CA LEU A 172 6.75 -2.56 41.45
C LEU A 172 8.00 -1.76 41.84
N ILE A 173 8.40 -0.77 41.02
CA ILE A 173 9.51 0.15 41.30
C ILE A 173 9.26 0.89 42.63
N LEU A 174 8.06 1.45 42.80
CA LEU A 174 7.69 2.19 44.00
C LEU A 174 7.68 1.29 45.23
N ALA A 175 7.03 0.11 45.15
CA ALA A 175 6.99 -0.86 46.22
C ALA A 175 8.41 -1.33 46.62
N SER A 176 9.26 -1.62 45.64
CA SER A 176 10.65 -2.00 45.85
C SER A 176 11.45 -0.89 46.55
N SER A 177 11.23 0.36 46.15
CA SER A 177 11.87 1.52 46.76
C SER A 177 11.48 1.68 48.24
N ILE A 178 10.18 1.58 48.54
CA ILE A 178 9.67 1.70 49.92
C ILE A 178 10.26 0.58 50.79
N LEU A 179 10.24 -0.65 50.25
CA LEU A 179 10.72 -1.84 50.97
C LEU A 179 12.24 -1.73 51.27
N MET A 180 13.02 -1.34 50.27
CA MET A 180 14.45 -1.21 50.40
C MET A 180 14.83 -0.05 51.32
N PHE A 181 14.13 1.08 51.25
CA PHE A 181 14.28 2.19 52.17
C PHE A 181 14.08 1.73 53.64
N HIS A 182 13.05 0.93 53.89
CA HIS A 182 12.76 0.44 55.23
C HIS A 182 13.91 -0.42 55.82
N TYR A 183 14.58 -1.26 55.02
CA TYR A 183 15.65 -2.13 55.50
C TYR A 183 17.03 -1.47 55.55
N GLU A 184 17.31 -0.49 54.70
CA GLU A 184 18.67 0.03 54.52
C GLU A 184 18.87 1.45 55.05
N HIS A 185 17.80 2.22 55.26
CA HIS A 185 17.94 3.63 55.68
C HIS A 185 18.67 3.82 56.99
N GLU A 186 18.39 3.00 58.00
CA GLU A 186 19.03 3.11 59.31
C GLU A 186 20.53 2.77 59.28
N VAL A 187 20.91 1.81 58.41
CA VAL A 187 22.28 1.30 58.29
C VAL A 187 23.11 2.09 57.30
N GLN A 188 22.49 2.62 56.23
CA GLN A 188 23.15 3.42 55.18
C GLN A 188 22.36 4.71 54.85
N PRO A 189 22.20 5.64 55.82
CA PRO A 189 21.37 6.85 55.57
C PRO A 189 21.93 7.75 54.44
N GLY A 190 23.23 7.69 54.16
CA GLY A 190 23.85 8.43 53.08
C GLY A 190 23.51 7.88 51.66
N LYS A 191 23.21 6.58 51.56
CA LYS A 191 22.85 5.94 50.25
C LYS A 191 21.36 5.78 50.06
N PHE A 192 20.60 5.59 51.15
CA PHE A 192 19.16 5.47 51.18
C PHE A 192 18.53 6.57 52.05
N PRO A 193 18.74 7.88 51.71
CA PRO A 193 18.29 9.01 52.54
C PRO A 193 16.75 9.17 52.59
N ASN A 194 16.06 8.81 51.55
CA ASN A 194 14.59 8.85 51.40
C ASN A 194 14.12 7.93 50.29
N VAL A 195 12.79 7.68 50.22
CA VAL A 195 12.17 6.80 49.23
C VAL A 195 12.44 7.24 47.78
N VAL A 196 12.42 8.57 47.51
CA VAL A 196 12.66 9.11 46.14
C VAL A 196 14.09 8.80 45.68
N SER A 197 15.11 8.97 46.57
CA SER A 197 16.51 8.59 46.27
C SER A 197 16.66 7.08 46.08
N THR A 198 15.89 6.28 46.81
CA THR A 198 15.88 4.81 46.67
C THR A 198 15.27 4.34 45.36
N LEU A 199 14.40 5.15 44.70
CA LEU A 199 13.88 4.85 43.37
C LEU A 199 15.00 4.60 42.35
N TRP A 200 16.13 5.32 42.48
CA TRP A 200 17.29 5.10 41.60
C TRP A 200 17.80 3.66 41.67
N TRP A 201 17.97 3.12 42.89
CA TRP A 201 18.36 1.72 43.08
C TRP A 201 17.32 0.77 42.48
N SER A 202 16.03 1.02 42.74
CA SER A 202 14.94 0.17 42.24
C SER A 202 14.91 0.16 40.72
N VAL A 203 15.01 1.31 40.07
CA VAL A 203 15.06 1.41 38.61
C VAL A 203 16.28 0.67 38.05
N ALA A 204 17.50 0.96 38.59
CA ALA A 204 18.73 0.34 38.13
C ALA A 204 18.71 -1.20 38.28
N THR A 205 18.10 -1.70 39.35
CA THR A 205 18.00 -3.14 39.65
C THR A 205 16.95 -3.83 38.76
N LEU A 206 15.73 -3.27 38.72
CA LEU A 206 14.63 -3.86 37.95
C LEU A 206 14.89 -3.81 36.43
N THR A 207 15.54 -2.75 35.94
CA THR A 207 15.95 -2.67 34.54
C THR A 207 17.19 -3.51 34.21
N THR A 208 17.73 -4.24 35.18
CA THR A 208 18.94 -5.10 35.04
C THR A 208 20.24 -4.34 34.70
N VAL A 209 20.27 -3.01 34.87
CA VAL A 209 21.47 -2.19 34.62
C VAL A 209 22.51 -2.39 35.71
N GLY A 210 22.09 -2.30 37.00
CA GLY A 210 22.90 -2.63 38.16
C GLY A 210 24.24 -1.86 38.26
N TYR A 211 24.21 -0.53 38.31
CA TYR A 211 25.42 0.30 38.38
C TYR A 211 26.34 -0.04 39.58
N GLY A 212 25.76 -0.58 40.68
CA GLY A 212 26.54 -0.96 41.85
C GLY A 212 26.97 0.21 42.76
N ASP A 213 26.53 1.43 42.49
CA ASP A 213 26.76 2.63 43.29
C ASP A 213 25.94 2.63 44.59
N VAL A 214 24.73 2.04 44.51
CA VAL A 214 23.82 1.83 45.65
C VAL A 214 23.39 0.36 45.65
N PHE A 215 23.54 -0.32 46.79
CA PHE A 215 23.13 -1.73 46.95
C PHE A 215 22.83 -2.06 48.39
N PRO A 216 21.97 -3.05 48.70
CA PRO A 216 21.64 -3.45 50.06
C PRO A 216 22.80 -4.17 50.74
N ILE A 217 23.05 -3.86 52.04
CA ILE A 217 24.07 -4.54 52.87
C ILE A 217 23.46 -5.37 53.97
N THR A 218 22.24 -5.04 54.43
CA THR A 218 21.54 -5.82 55.47
C THR A 218 21.10 -7.18 54.95
N SER A 219 20.97 -8.19 55.82
CA SER A 219 20.52 -9.51 55.45
C SER A 219 19.07 -9.50 54.94
N GLY A 220 18.19 -8.67 55.55
CA GLY A 220 16.81 -8.48 55.09
C GLY A 220 16.74 -7.76 53.74
N GLY A 221 17.53 -6.70 53.56
CA GLY A 221 17.64 -5.99 52.30
C GLY A 221 18.11 -6.88 51.13
N LYS A 222 19.14 -7.72 51.36
CA LYS A 222 19.64 -8.68 50.38
C LYS A 222 18.60 -9.73 49.98
N PHE A 223 17.89 -10.26 50.99
CA PHE A 223 16.82 -11.25 50.73
C PHE A 223 15.74 -10.67 49.83
N TRP A 224 15.20 -9.51 50.20
CA TRP A 224 14.16 -8.85 49.39
C TRP A 224 14.66 -8.37 48.05
N ALA A 225 15.88 -7.86 47.95
CA ALA A 225 16.50 -7.48 46.69
C ALA A 225 16.59 -8.66 45.71
N SER A 226 16.89 -9.87 46.20
CA SER A 226 16.91 -11.09 45.36
C SER A 226 15.54 -11.41 44.77
N ILE A 227 14.48 -11.33 45.58
CA ILE A 227 13.10 -11.57 45.12
C ILE A 227 12.68 -10.49 44.10
N ILE A 228 12.95 -9.22 44.42
CA ILE A 228 12.65 -8.07 43.55
C ILE A 228 13.36 -8.20 42.20
N SER A 229 14.63 -8.61 42.20
CA SER A 229 15.41 -8.79 40.97
C SER A 229 14.80 -9.89 40.08
N LEU A 230 14.38 -11.02 40.65
CA LEU A 230 13.71 -12.09 39.91
C LEU A 230 12.35 -11.65 39.32
N LEU A 231 11.55 -10.93 40.11
CA LEU A 231 10.30 -10.35 39.61
C LEU A 231 10.55 -9.30 38.52
N GLY A 232 11.58 -8.46 38.71
CA GLY A 232 11.95 -7.40 37.78
C GLY A 232 12.25 -7.90 36.37
N ILE A 233 12.97 -9.02 36.26
CA ILE A 233 13.25 -9.65 34.96
C ILE A 233 11.94 -9.98 34.22
N GLY A 234 10.94 -10.55 34.91
CA GLY A 234 9.65 -10.86 34.34
C GLY A 234 8.89 -9.62 33.87
N PHE A 235 8.83 -8.58 34.71
CA PHE A 235 8.09 -7.35 34.40
C PHE A 235 8.71 -6.54 33.26
N VAL A 236 10.02 -6.49 33.13
CA VAL A 236 10.71 -5.81 32.02
C VAL A 236 10.57 -6.60 30.70
N ALA A 237 10.45 -7.93 30.79
CA ALA A 237 10.26 -8.76 29.62
C ALA A 237 8.85 -8.62 29.00
N LEU A 238 7.81 -8.26 29.78
CA LEU A 238 6.43 -8.16 29.30
C LEU A 238 6.24 -7.14 28.16
N PRO A 239 6.65 -5.87 28.27
CA PRO A 239 6.56 -4.90 27.17
C PRO A 239 7.27 -5.38 25.90
N THR A 240 8.45 -6.00 26.06
CA THR A 240 9.22 -6.54 24.93
C THR A 240 8.44 -7.69 24.24
N GLY A 241 7.83 -8.58 25.01
CA GLY A 241 7.00 -9.68 24.50
C GLY A 241 5.78 -9.16 23.73
N ILE A 242 5.06 -8.18 24.30
CA ILE A 242 3.90 -7.54 23.67
C ILE A 242 4.29 -6.88 22.34
N MET A 243 5.40 -6.14 22.32
CA MET A 243 5.92 -5.50 21.11
C MET A 243 6.31 -6.53 20.04
N THR A 244 7.02 -7.60 20.44
CA THR A 244 7.44 -8.65 19.51
C THR A 244 6.24 -9.36 18.90
N GLN A 245 5.24 -9.71 19.70
CA GLN A 245 4.01 -10.33 19.21
C GLN A 245 3.25 -9.38 18.28
N GLY A 246 3.05 -8.12 18.66
CA GLY A 246 2.36 -7.13 17.84
C GLY A 246 3.06 -6.87 16.51
N MET A 247 4.40 -6.80 16.50
CA MET A 247 5.17 -6.67 15.25
C MET A 247 5.05 -7.93 14.37
N ALA A 248 5.02 -9.12 14.97
CA ALA A 248 4.82 -10.36 14.21
C ALA A 248 3.43 -10.43 13.58
N GLU A 249 2.40 -9.95 14.28
CA GLU A 249 1.04 -9.84 13.74
C GLU A 249 0.98 -8.83 12.58
N GLU A 250 1.52 -7.62 12.73
CA GLU A 250 1.58 -6.62 11.66
C GLU A 250 2.37 -7.14 10.44
N PHE A 251 3.47 -7.85 10.68
CA PHE A 251 4.23 -8.48 9.60
C PHE A 251 3.42 -9.56 8.86
N ASN A 252 2.66 -10.39 9.61
CA ASN A 252 1.79 -11.38 9.02
C ASN A 252 0.62 -10.73 8.24
N GLU A 253 -0.02 -9.69 8.79
CA GLU A 253 -1.06 -8.94 8.06
C GLU A 253 -0.52 -8.37 6.75
N LYS A 254 0.68 -7.82 6.78
CA LYS A 254 1.38 -7.34 5.59
C LYS A 254 1.69 -8.46 4.59
N LYS A 255 2.14 -9.61 5.10
CA LYS A 255 2.39 -10.80 4.29
C LYS A 255 1.10 -11.33 3.65
N LEU A 256 -0.03 -11.22 4.32
CA LEU A 256 -1.36 -11.64 3.82
C LEU A 256 -2.00 -10.60 2.87
N GLY A 257 -1.34 -9.49 2.59
CA GLY A 257 -1.88 -8.42 1.74
C GLY A 257 -2.95 -7.56 2.40
N ARG A 258 -3.15 -7.68 3.72
CA ARG A 258 -4.17 -6.96 4.49
C ARG A 258 -3.74 -5.57 4.95
N ASP A 259 -2.47 -5.23 4.75
CA ASP A 259 -1.86 -3.98 5.26
C ASP A 259 -2.20 -2.73 4.44
N GLY A 260 -2.92 -2.84 3.36
CA GLY A 260 -3.21 -1.67 2.54
C GLY A 260 -4.40 -1.81 1.64
N THR A 261 -5.12 -0.72 1.50
CA THR A 261 -6.10 -0.56 0.45
C THR A 261 -5.38 -0.56 -0.89
N ILE A 262 -5.78 -1.44 -1.78
CA ILE A 262 -5.23 -1.48 -3.13
C ILE A 262 -5.65 -0.22 -3.87
N PHE A 263 -4.69 0.65 -4.24
CA PHE A 263 -4.94 1.90 -4.96
C PHE A 263 -4.95 1.66 -6.48
N ILE A 264 -5.89 0.84 -6.96
CA ILE A 264 -6.08 0.60 -8.40
C ILE A 264 -7.50 0.96 -8.83
N LYS A 265 -7.64 1.34 -10.09
CA LYS A 265 -8.94 1.59 -10.74
C LYS A 265 -9.03 0.77 -12.02
N ASN A 266 -10.23 0.51 -12.48
CA ASN A 266 -10.51 -0.26 -13.70
C ASN A 266 -9.83 -1.63 -13.70
N HIS A 267 -9.83 -2.32 -12.54
CA HIS A 267 -9.24 -3.63 -12.35
C HIS A 267 -10.31 -4.71 -12.28
N ILE A 268 -9.88 -5.94 -12.39
CA ILE A 268 -10.73 -7.13 -12.26
C ILE A 268 -10.48 -7.78 -10.92
N VAL A 269 -11.54 -8.04 -10.16
CA VAL A 269 -11.47 -8.76 -8.89
C VAL A 269 -11.77 -10.23 -9.13
N VAL A 270 -10.82 -11.11 -8.83
CA VAL A 270 -10.98 -12.56 -8.94
C VAL A 270 -11.19 -13.15 -7.55
N LEU A 271 -12.36 -13.73 -7.33
CA LEU A 271 -12.74 -14.38 -6.07
C LEU A 271 -12.48 -15.89 -6.15
N GLY A 272 -11.49 -16.35 -5.38
CA GLY A 272 -11.06 -17.75 -5.34
C GLY A 272 -9.75 -18.00 -6.11
N TRP A 273 -8.99 -18.99 -5.60
CA TRP A 273 -7.72 -19.42 -6.17
C TRP A 273 -7.74 -20.93 -6.43
N ASN A 274 -7.90 -21.31 -7.69
CA ASN A 274 -7.90 -22.68 -8.16
C ASN A 274 -7.19 -22.81 -9.51
N THR A 275 -7.10 -23.99 -10.10
CA THR A 275 -6.40 -24.21 -11.36
C THR A 275 -6.94 -23.34 -12.50
N LEU A 276 -8.27 -23.17 -12.57
CA LEU A 276 -8.91 -22.38 -13.62
C LEU A 276 -8.66 -20.89 -13.42
N THR A 277 -8.77 -20.37 -12.19
CA THR A 277 -8.52 -18.94 -11.91
C THR A 277 -7.06 -18.57 -12.15
N LYS A 278 -6.09 -19.47 -11.93
CA LYS A 278 -4.69 -19.25 -12.27
C LYS A 278 -4.50 -18.97 -13.77
N GLU A 279 -5.13 -19.76 -14.62
CA GLU A 279 -5.06 -19.58 -16.06
C GLU A 279 -5.75 -18.27 -16.49
N ILE A 280 -6.92 -17.97 -15.93
CA ILE A 280 -7.65 -16.73 -16.21
C ILE A 280 -6.80 -15.51 -15.82
N ILE A 281 -6.18 -15.52 -14.63
CA ILE A 281 -5.32 -14.44 -14.17
C ILE A 281 -4.14 -14.26 -15.12
N ARG A 282 -3.53 -15.36 -15.59
CA ARG A 282 -2.43 -15.32 -16.55
C ARG A 282 -2.83 -14.61 -17.85
N GLU A 283 -3.98 -14.95 -18.42
CA GLU A 283 -4.49 -14.34 -19.65
C GLU A 283 -4.84 -12.85 -19.45
N LEU A 284 -5.49 -12.51 -18.31
CA LEU A 284 -5.81 -11.12 -17.99
C LEU A 284 -4.57 -10.25 -17.84
N LEU A 285 -3.53 -10.79 -17.19
CA LEU A 285 -2.25 -10.09 -17.03
C LEU A 285 -1.48 -9.97 -18.36
N ALA A 286 -1.55 -11.00 -19.21
CA ALA A 286 -0.95 -10.96 -20.55
C ALA A 286 -1.60 -9.88 -21.42
N SER A 287 -2.90 -9.63 -21.26
CA SER A 287 -3.64 -8.54 -21.91
C SER A 287 -3.37 -7.15 -21.27
N GLY A 288 -2.45 -7.05 -20.31
CA GLY A 288 -2.11 -5.78 -19.66
C GLY A 288 -3.11 -5.29 -18.62
N LEU A 289 -4.10 -6.09 -18.26
CA LEU A 289 -5.13 -5.73 -17.27
C LEU A 289 -4.60 -5.84 -15.85
N LYS A 290 -5.16 -5.04 -14.95
CA LYS A 290 -4.86 -5.10 -13.52
C LYS A 290 -5.82 -6.07 -12.84
N VAL A 291 -5.29 -6.93 -11.97
CA VAL A 291 -6.07 -7.98 -11.30
C VAL A 291 -5.86 -7.92 -9.79
N ALA A 292 -6.95 -7.95 -9.03
CA ALA A 292 -6.94 -8.17 -7.59
C ALA A 292 -7.51 -9.57 -7.28
N VAL A 293 -6.72 -10.41 -6.62
CA VAL A 293 -7.12 -11.77 -6.26
C VAL A 293 -7.47 -11.81 -4.77
N VAL A 294 -8.66 -12.33 -4.45
CA VAL A 294 -9.06 -12.63 -3.07
C VAL A 294 -9.12 -14.14 -2.90
N SER A 295 -8.40 -14.68 -1.94
CA SER A 295 -8.42 -16.11 -1.60
C SER A 295 -8.43 -16.30 -0.08
N GLU A 296 -8.86 -17.47 0.38
CA GLU A 296 -8.97 -17.74 1.83
C GLU A 296 -7.74 -18.44 2.40
N ASN A 297 -7.02 -19.20 1.58
CA ASN A 297 -5.88 -19.98 2.05
C ASN A 297 -4.57 -19.15 2.00
N PRO A 298 -3.88 -18.96 3.14
CA PRO A 298 -2.59 -18.26 3.19
C PRO A 298 -1.50 -18.86 2.31
N GLU A 299 -1.50 -20.18 2.08
CA GLU A 299 -0.53 -20.84 1.19
C GLU A 299 -0.62 -20.34 -0.26
N ASN A 300 -1.79 -19.89 -0.68
CA ASN A 300 -2.00 -19.32 -2.00
C ASN A 300 -1.21 -18.04 -2.21
N GLN A 301 -1.01 -17.23 -1.16
CA GLN A 301 -0.27 -15.98 -1.23
C GLN A 301 1.19 -16.20 -1.65
N ASP A 302 1.84 -17.20 -1.06
CA ASP A 302 3.24 -17.52 -1.40
C ASP A 302 3.36 -17.98 -2.87
N GLN A 303 2.37 -18.73 -3.38
CA GLN A 303 2.31 -19.12 -4.79
C GLN A 303 2.11 -17.92 -5.71
N ILE A 304 1.17 -17.03 -5.37
CA ILE A 304 0.88 -15.82 -6.16
C ILE A 304 2.14 -14.94 -6.24
N ARG A 305 2.79 -14.68 -5.10
CA ARG A 305 4.01 -13.87 -5.02
C ARG A 305 5.17 -14.47 -5.80
N THR A 306 5.41 -15.76 -5.64
CA THR A 306 6.56 -16.42 -6.26
C THR A 306 6.42 -16.47 -7.78
N VAL A 307 5.22 -16.77 -8.29
CA VAL A 307 4.99 -17.04 -9.72
C VAL A 307 4.69 -15.76 -10.50
N TYR A 308 3.96 -14.83 -9.92
CA TYR A 308 3.39 -13.70 -10.66
C TYR A 308 3.94 -12.32 -10.27
N GLU A 309 4.20 -12.04 -8.99
CA GLU A 309 4.62 -10.69 -8.55
C GLU A 309 5.93 -10.22 -9.18
N LYS A 310 6.90 -11.12 -9.38
CA LYS A 310 8.18 -10.77 -10.03
C LYS A 310 8.01 -10.37 -11.50
N LYS A 311 7.02 -10.95 -12.19
CA LYS A 311 6.80 -10.77 -13.63
C LYS A 311 5.81 -9.63 -13.92
N TYR A 312 4.82 -9.43 -13.06
CA TYR A 312 3.70 -8.52 -13.26
C TYR A 312 3.58 -7.50 -12.12
N GLN A 313 4.71 -6.87 -11.72
CA GLN A 313 4.73 -5.80 -10.72
C GLN A 313 3.75 -4.69 -11.12
N ASN A 314 2.96 -4.20 -10.14
CA ASN A 314 1.94 -3.18 -10.32
C ASN A 314 0.70 -3.58 -11.17
N GLN A 315 0.56 -4.84 -11.56
CA GLN A 315 -0.63 -5.35 -12.26
C GLN A 315 -1.40 -6.39 -11.44
N LEU A 316 -0.71 -7.16 -10.59
CA LEU A 316 -1.31 -8.19 -9.75
C LEU A 316 -1.23 -7.80 -8.29
N TYR A 317 -2.38 -7.87 -7.62
CA TYR A 317 -2.55 -7.65 -6.19
C TYR A 317 -3.24 -8.87 -5.59
N SER A 318 -2.86 -9.26 -4.40
CA SER A 318 -3.43 -10.43 -3.73
C SER A 318 -3.80 -10.13 -2.29
N LEU A 319 -4.97 -10.60 -1.87
CA LEU A 319 -5.52 -10.46 -0.54
C LEU A 319 -5.94 -11.82 -0.01
N ILE A 320 -5.53 -12.16 1.21
CA ILE A 320 -6.06 -13.32 1.93
C ILE A 320 -7.16 -12.84 2.87
N TRP A 321 -8.39 -13.22 2.55
CA TRP A 321 -9.57 -12.81 3.27
C TRP A 321 -10.68 -13.85 3.13
N ASP A 322 -11.57 -13.92 4.13
CA ASP A 322 -12.82 -14.67 4.02
C ASP A 322 -13.74 -13.99 2.99
N ILE A 323 -14.00 -14.67 1.88
CA ILE A 323 -14.78 -14.12 0.76
C ILE A 323 -16.26 -13.90 1.16
N ASN A 324 -16.73 -14.56 2.21
CA ASN A 324 -18.08 -14.34 2.75
C ASN A 324 -18.17 -13.08 3.65
N ASN A 325 -17.04 -12.54 4.10
CA ASN A 325 -16.99 -11.28 4.84
C ASN A 325 -16.75 -10.10 3.88
N GLU A 326 -17.76 -9.28 3.71
CA GLU A 326 -17.80 -8.17 2.74
C GLU A 326 -16.79 -7.03 2.98
N GLU A 327 -16.06 -7.05 4.10
CA GLU A 327 -15.02 -6.03 4.39
C GLU A 327 -13.91 -5.97 3.32
N TYR A 328 -13.69 -7.07 2.57
CA TYR A 328 -12.70 -7.05 1.49
C TYR A 328 -13.07 -6.11 0.34
N TYR A 329 -14.32 -5.72 0.18
CA TYR A 329 -14.73 -4.78 -0.86
C TYR A 329 -13.96 -3.47 -0.79
N ASP A 330 -13.78 -2.93 0.43
CA ASP A 330 -13.02 -1.69 0.65
C ASP A 330 -11.53 -1.90 0.38
N LEU A 331 -11.00 -3.07 0.78
CA LEU A 331 -9.58 -3.40 0.64
C LEU A 331 -9.17 -3.54 -0.83
N VAL A 332 -10.03 -4.15 -1.66
CA VAL A 332 -9.78 -4.31 -3.10
C VAL A 332 -10.35 -3.15 -3.93
N LYS A 333 -10.87 -2.08 -3.32
CA LYS A 333 -11.52 -0.96 -4.03
C LYS A 333 -12.58 -1.43 -5.03
N ALA A 334 -13.45 -2.31 -4.58
CA ALA A 334 -14.52 -2.92 -5.38
C ALA A 334 -15.40 -1.91 -6.12
N GLU A 335 -15.64 -0.71 -5.54
CA GLU A 335 -16.38 0.38 -6.16
C GLU A 335 -15.77 0.88 -7.48
N THR A 336 -14.44 0.77 -7.63
CA THR A 336 -13.73 1.20 -8.83
C THR A 336 -13.32 0.05 -9.74
N ALA A 337 -13.74 -1.18 -9.40
CA ALA A 337 -13.48 -2.36 -10.19
C ALA A 337 -14.31 -2.33 -11.49
N TYR A 338 -13.72 -2.76 -12.59
CA TYR A 338 -14.45 -2.98 -13.85
C TYR A 338 -15.39 -4.17 -13.75
N GLY A 339 -14.98 -5.23 -13.04
CA GLY A 339 -15.79 -6.42 -12.88
C GLY A 339 -15.22 -7.45 -11.93
N PHE A 340 -16.03 -8.47 -11.69
CA PHE A 340 -15.77 -9.54 -10.75
C PHE A 340 -15.81 -10.89 -11.46
N PHE A 341 -14.88 -11.77 -11.09
CA PHE A 341 -14.84 -13.14 -11.50
C PHE A 341 -15.10 -14.05 -10.29
N VAL A 342 -16.28 -14.69 -10.24
CA VAL A 342 -16.73 -15.46 -9.08
C VAL A 342 -16.45 -16.95 -9.34
N ALA A 343 -15.43 -17.49 -8.63
CA ALA A 343 -15.00 -18.88 -8.77
C ALA A 343 -14.74 -19.56 -7.41
N HIS A 344 -15.10 -18.91 -6.31
CA HIS A 344 -14.92 -19.44 -4.96
C HIS A 344 -16.09 -20.34 -4.55
N GLY A 345 -15.77 -21.44 -3.86
CA GLY A 345 -16.77 -22.28 -3.19
C GLY A 345 -17.66 -23.10 -4.13
N THR A 346 -18.81 -23.50 -3.62
CA THR A 346 -19.87 -24.24 -4.30
C THR A 346 -20.75 -23.31 -5.14
N ASP A 347 -21.58 -23.88 -6.03
CA ASP A 347 -22.53 -23.08 -6.83
C ASP A 347 -23.52 -22.29 -5.96
N SER A 348 -23.90 -22.82 -4.78
CA SER A 348 -24.77 -22.12 -3.83
C SER A 348 -24.09 -20.88 -3.23
N GLU A 349 -22.83 -20.99 -2.83
CA GLU A 349 -22.02 -19.88 -2.32
C GLU A 349 -21.80 -18.83 -3.42
N ARG A 350 -21.50 -19.26 -4.66
CA ARG A 350 -21.32 -18.36 -5.81
C ARG A 350 -22.58 -17.57 -6.14
N ILE A 351 -23.79 -18.16 -5.97
CA ILE A 351 -25.08 -17.45 -6.14
C ILE A 351 -25.17 -16.32 -5.10
N ILE A 352 -24.88 -16.60 -3.83
CA ILE A 352 -24.93 -15.60 -2.74
C ILE A 352 -23.95 -14.47 -3.02
N ILE A 353 -22.69 -14.81 -3.34
CA ILE A 353 -21.66 -13.84 -3.68
C ILE A 353 -22.09 -12.97 -4.87
N THR A 354 -22.62 -13.59 -5.93
CA THR A 354 -23.11 -12.88 -7.13
C THR A 354 -24.24 -11.91 -6.80
N SER A 355 -25.18 -12.32 -5.94
CA SER A 355 -26.30 -11.49 -5.49
C SER A 355 -25.81 -10.27 -4.70
N ASN A 356 -24.92 -10.49 -3.72
CA ASN A 356 -24.37 -9.42 -2.90
C ASN A 356 -23.55 -8.41 -3.73
N LEU A 357 -22.74 -8.91 -4.67
CA LEU A 357 -21.98 -8.06 -5.58
C LEU A 357 -22.92 -7.22 -6.47
N ARG A 358 -24.01 -7.80 -6.99
CA ARG A 358 -24.96 -7.08 -7.84
C ARG A 358 -25.74 -6.03 -7.06
N GLU A 359 -26.12 -6.33 -5.81
CA GLU A 359 -26.80 -5.37 -4.94
C GLU A 359 -25.93 -4.15 -4.66
N LYS A 360 -24.64 -4.35 -4.32
CA LYS A 360 -23.72 -3.27 -3.99
C LYS A 360 -23.13 -2.54 -5.20
N PHE A 361 -22.84 -3.27 -6.29
CA PHE A 361 -22.13 -2.76 -7.46
C PHE A 361 -22.95 -2.96 -8.73
N SER A 362 -24.05 -2.23 -8.88
CA SER A 362 -25.02 -2.38 -9.97
C SER A 362 -24.42 -2.26 -11.37
N GLY A 363 -23.38 -1.44 -11.55
CA GLY A 363 -22.70 -1.21 -12.83
C GLY A 363 -21.55 -2.17 -13.15
N ALA A 364 -21.09 -2.97 -12.18
CA ALA A 364 -19.95 -3.86 -12.38
C ALA A 364 -20.32 -5.08 -13.25
N LYS A 365 -19.35 -5.55 -14.04
CA LYS A 365 -19.48 -6.77 -14.83
C LYS A 365 -19.20 -7.98 -13.96
N ILE A 366 -20.16 -8.90 -13.82
CA ILE A 366 -20.02 -10.10 -13.00
C ILE A 366 -20.00 -11.33 -13.89
N ILE A 367 -18.93 -12.12 -13.78
CA ILE A 367 -18.77 -13.40 -14.48
C ILE A 367 -18.71 -14.50 -13.42
N ALA A 368 -19.61 -15.48 -13.49
CA ALA A 368 -19.63 -16.60 -12.57
C ALA A 368 -19.26 -17.90 -13.28
N ILE A 369 -18.49 -18.74 -12.61
CA ILE A 369 -18.24 -20.12 -13.04
C ILE A 369 -19.21 -21.02 -12.31
N ILE A 370 -19.82 -21.96 -13.02
CA ILE A 370 -20.75 -22.92 -12.43
C ILE A 370 -20.41 -24.36 -12.81
N GLU A 371 -20.71 -25.27 -11.92
CA GLU A 371 -20.54 -26.71 -12.14
C GLU A 371 -21.81 -27.33 -12.70
N GLU A 372 -22.98 -26.92 -12.20
CA GLU A 372 -24.26 -27.41 -12.63
C GLU A 372 -24.93 -26.50 -13.68
N ASN A 373 -24.93 -26.90 -14.94
CA ASN A 373 -25.49 -26.11 -16.07
C ASN A 373 -26.95 -25.70 -15.87
N ARG A 374 -27.73 -26.47 -15.13
CA ARG A 374 -29.15 -26.16 -14.84
C ARG A 374 -29.34 -24.89 -14.01
N LEU A 375 -28.28 -24.43 -13.31
CA LEU A 375 -28.31 -23.23 -12.49
C LEU A 375 -28.01 -21.95 -13.28
N GLU A 376 -27.61 -22.02 -14.55
CA GLU A 376 -27.32 -20.87 -15.39
C GLU A 376 -28.43 -19.81 -15.39
N PRO A 377 -29.74 -20.15 -15.55
CA PRO A 377 -30.81 -19.16 -15.52
C PRO A 377 -30.89 -18.43 -14.18
N LEU A 378 -30.63 -19.13 -13.06
CA LEU A 378 -30.66 -18.55 -11.72
C LEU A 378 -29.50 -17.54 -11.53
N PHE A 379 -28.30 -17.87 -11.97
CA PHE A 379 -27.16 -16.94 -11.93
C PHE A 379 -27.41 -15.68 -12.76
N ARG A 380 -28.05 -15.80 -13.90
CA ARG A 380 -28.45 -14.63 -14.70
C ARG A 380 -29.51 -13.78 -13.99
N GLN A 381 -30.49 -14.40 -13.33
CA GLN A 381 -31.49 -13.69 -12.52
C GLN A 381 -30.90 -12.99 -11.32
N THR A 382 -29.88 -13.56 -10.68
CA THR A 382 -29.16 -12.95 -9.56
C THR A 382 -28.16 -11.86 -9.97
N GLY A 383 -28.01 -11.63 -11.30
CA GLY A 383 -27.24 -10.49 -11.81
C GLY A 383 -25.90 -10.81 -12.43
N ALA A 384 -25.57 -12.10 -12.68
CA ALA A 384 -24.40 -12.44 -13.48
C ALA A 384 -24.58 -12.00 -14.94
N ASN A 385 -23.62 -11.24 -15.48
CA ASN A 385 -23.62 -10.87 -16.89
C ASN A 385 -23.26 -12.04 -17.79
N HIS A 386 -22.30 -12.86 -17.35
CA HIS A 386 -21.89 -14.08 -18.04
C HIS A 386 -21.76 -15.23 -17.07
N VAL A 387 -22.14 -16.41 -17.53
CA VAL A 387 -22.03 -17.65 -16.75
C VAL A 387 -21.19 -18.63 -17.56
N LEU A 388 -20.07 -19.07 -16.99
CA LEU A 388 -19.21 -20.06 -17.63
C LEU A 388 -19.55 -21.46 -17.10
N THR A 389 -19.84 -22.36 -18.02
CA THR A 389 -20.22 -23.74 -17.71
C THR A 389 -19.25 -24.72 -18.37
N ASN A 390 -19.25 -25.96 -17.91
CA ASN A 390 -18.47 -27.05 -18.50
C ASN A 390 -18.88 -27.38 -19.95
N GLN A 391 -20.00 -26.86 -20.45
CA GLN A 391 -20.45 -27.08 -21.85
C GLN A 391 -19.44 -26.55 -22.87
N TYR A 392 -18.76 -25.46 -22.60
CA TYR A 392 -17.73 -24.90 -23.49
C TYR A 392 -16.57 -25.89 -23.67
N THR A 393 -16.09 -26.47 -22.58
CA THR A 393 -15.03 -27.47 -22.58
C THR A 393 -15.52 -28.76 -23.29
N ALA A 394 -16.76 -29.19 -23.03
CA ALA A 394 -17.33 -30.36 -23.67
C ALA A 394 -17.46 -30.20 -25.20
N ARG A 395 -17.91 -29.02 -25.69
CA ARG A 395 -17.97 -28.74 -27.14
C ARG A 395 -16.58 -28.76 -27.76
N LEU A 396 -15.59 -28.15 -27.12
CA LEU A 396 -14.22 -28.13 -27.59
C LEU A 396 -13.63 -29.56 -27.63
N ALA A 397 -13.83 -30.35 -26.57
CA ALA A 397 -13.38 -31.73 -26.51
C ALA A 397 -13.99 -32.60 -27.60
N ALA A 398 -15.29 -32.42 -27.87
CA ALA A 398 -15.95 -33.10 -28.99
C ALA A 398 -15.34 -32.68 -30.34
N SER A 399 -15.09 -31.40 -30.57
CA SER A 399 -14.45 -30.90 -31.80
C SER A 399 -13.07 -31.49 -32.03
N PHE A 400 -12.28 -31.74 -30.99
CA PHE A 400 -11.00 -32.43 -31.12
C PHE A 400 -11.11 -33.87 -31.71
N ILE A 401 -12.25 -34.52 -31.55
CA ILE A 401 -12.49 -35.87 -32.08
C ILE A 401 -12.80 -35.87 -33.58
N TYR A 402 -13.63 -34.94 -34.06
CA TYR A 402 -14.10 -34.96 -35.45
C TYR A 402 -13.57 -33.82 -36.33
N GLU A 403 -13.03 -32.73 -35.72
CA GLU A 403 -12.46 -31.59 -36.44
C GLU A 403 -11.22 -31.05 -35.67
N SER A 404 -10.21 -31.86 -35.44
CA SER A 404 -9.07 -31.53 -34.57
C SER A 404 -8.36 -30.22 -34.94
N CYS A 405 -8.19 -29.98 -36.27
CA CYS A 405 -7.58 -28.71 -36.72
C CYS A 405 -8.41 -27.48 -36.38
N VAL A 406 -9.76 -27.60 -36.41
CA VAL A 406 -10.68 -26.52 -36.04
C VAL A 406 -10.59 -26.26 -34.51
N ALA A 407 -10.52 -27.35 -33.74
CA ALA A 407 -10.37 -27.25 -32.29
C ALA A 407 -9.05 -26.57 -31.89
N GLU A 408 -7.91 -27.03 -32.45
CA GLU A 408 -6.59 -26.42 -32.25
C GLU A 408 -6.59 -24.92 -32.60
N TYR A 409 -7.06 -24.61 -33.81
CA TYR A 409 -7.14 -23.23 -34.29
C TYR A 409 -8.04 -22.34 -33.42
N SER A 410 -9.14 -22.88 -32.89
CA SER A 410 -10.05 -22.15 -32.01
C SER A 410 -9.41 -21.86 -30.65
N VAL A 411 -8.63 -22.80 -30.09
CA VAL A 411 -7.89 -22.60 -28.86
C VAL A 411 -6.82 -21.52 -29.04
N ASP A 412 -6.05 -21.60 -30.12
CA ASP A 412 -5.01 -20.60 -30.41
C ASP A 412 -5.59 -19.20 -30.57
N LEU A 413 -6.74 -19.06 -31.22
CA LEU A 413 -7.41 -17.76 -31.39
C LEU A 413 -7.98 -17.16 -30.09
N LEU A 414 -8.22 -17.97 -29.06
CA LEU A 414 -8.67 -17.49 -27.75
C LEU A 414 -7.51 -17.08 -26.84
N ALA A 415 -6.28 -17.52 -27.13
CA ALA A 415 -5.09 -17.14 -26.38
C ALA A 415 -4.61 -15.74 -26.80
N THR A 416 -4.11 -14.95 -25.86
CA THR A 416 -3.61 -13.59 -26.16
C THR A 416 -2.30 -13.63 -26.94
N ALA A 417 -2.30 -13.16 -28.19
CA ALA A 417 -1.12 -13.07 -29.05
C ALA A 417 -0.24 -11.88 -28.66
N THR A 418 0.99 -12.16 -28.26
CA THR A 418 1.98 -11.15 -27.83
C THR A 418 3.07 -10.87 -28.85
N ASN A 419 3.18 -11.68 -29.90
CA ASN A 419 4.21 -11.61 -30.95
C ASN A 419 3.63 -11.75 -32.37
N SER A 420 4.49 -11.75 -33.37
CA SER A 420 4.11 -11.85 -34.80
C SER A 420 3.68 -13.27 -35.23
N GLU A 421 3.98 -14.29 -34.43
CA GLU A 421 3.69 -15.68 -34.79
C GLU A 421 2.31 -16.12 -34.29
N GLY A 422 1.85 -15.56 -33.14
CA GLY A 422 0.53 -15.86 -32.59
C GLY A 422 -0.56 -14.99 -33.20
N TYR A 423 -1.73 -15.56 -33.39
CA TYR A 423 -2.95 -14.86 -33.80
C TYR A 423 -4.00 -14.97 -32.70
N ASP A 424 -4.76 -13.88 -32.47
CA ASP A 424 -5.90 -13.87 -31.56
C ASP A 424 -7.09 -13.12 -32.14
N ILE A 425 -8.23 -13.19 -31.44
CA ILE A 425 -9.43 -12.45 -31.79
C ILE A 425 -9.51 -11.22 -30.88
N ARG A 426 -9.42 -10.03 -31.48
CA ARG A 426 -9.52 -8.75 -30.77
C ARG A 426 -10.77 -7.99 -31.18
N GLN A 427 -11.22 -7.13 -30.29
CA GLN A 427 -12.29 -6.16 -30.61
C GLN A 427 -11.80 -4.74 -30.41
N TYR A 428 -12.16 -3.86 -31.35
CA TYR A 428 -11.80 -2.45 -31.33
C TYR A 428 -13.03 -1.57 -31.42
N LEU A 429 -13.12 -0.56 -30.56
CA LEU A 429 -14.20 0.41 -30.55
C LEU A 429 -14.02 1.39 -31.72
N ILE A 430 -15.09 1.66 -32.44
CA ILE A 430 -15.12 2.71 -33.47
C ILE A 430 -15.42 4.05 -32.79
N THR A 431 -14.40 4.87 -32.67
CA THR A 431 -14.42 6.23 -32.08
C THR A 431 -14.61 7.29 -33.15
N ASP A 432 -14.81 8.55 -32.78
CA ASP A 432 -14.95 9.67 -33.72
C ASP A 432 -13.74 9.86 -34.63
N SER A 433 -12.54 9.49 -34.19
CA SER A 433 -11.28 9.57 -34.94
C SER A 433 -11.08 8.41 -35.92
N ASN A 434 -11.92 7.36 -35.86
CA ASN A 434 -11.71 6.17 -36.66
C ASN A 434 -11.93 6.42 -38.16
N PRO A 435 -10.96 6.06 -39.06
CA PRO A 435 -11.04 6.35 -40.49
C PRO A 435 -12.13 5.57 -41.24
N TYR A 436 -12.77 4.60 -40.62
CA TYR A 436 -13.78 3.73 -41.24
C TYR A 436 -15.21 4.08 -40.84
N ILE A 437 -15.43 5.13 -40.06
CA ILE A 437 -16.77 5.60 -39.71
C ILE A 437 -17.58 5.96 -40.98
N GLY A 438 -18.79 5.47 -41.09
CA GLY A 438 -19.66 5.71 -42.24
C GLY A 438 -19.30 4.94 -43.52
N LYS A 439 -18.23 4.14 -43.51
CA LYS A 439 -17.84 3.28 -44.63
C LYS A 439 -18.52 1.93 -44.56
N ASP A 440 -18.62 1.26 -45.71
CA ASP A 440 -19.12 -0.10 -45.81
C ASP A 440 -18.11 -1.12 -45.28
N TYR A 441 -18.64 -2.25 -44.78
CA TYR A 441 -17.84 -3.31 -44.20
C TYR A 441 -16.89 -3.97 -45.21
N GLY A 442 -17.30 -4.09 -46.49
CA GLY A 442 -16.44 -4.67 -47.52
C GLY A 442 -15.16 -3.86 -47.77
N HIS A 443 -15.25 -2.53 -47.74
CA HIS A 443 -14.10 -1.65 -47.85
C HIS A 443 -13.16 -1.83 -46.62
N PHE A 444 -13.72 -1.82 -45.41
CA PHE A 444 -13.00 -2.06 -44.18
C PHE A 444 -12.27 -3.41 -44.16
N PHE A 445 -12.98 -4.49 -44.51
CA PHE A 445 -12.45 -5.85 -44.60
C PHE A 445 -11.26 -5.94 -45.57
N GLY A 446 -11.41 -5.35 -46.77
CA GLY A 446 -10.37 -5.35 -47.78
C GLY A 446 -9.12 -4.57 -47.33
N ASP A 447 -9.31 -3.45 -46.65
CA ASP A 447 -8.19 -2.61 -46.14
C ASP A 447 -7.45 -3.30 -45.02
N LEU A 448 -8.17 -3.88 -44.03
CA LEU A 448 -7.56 -4.65 -42.96
C LEU A 448 -6.67 -5.78 -43.48
N LYS A 449 -7.14 -6.53 -44.44
CA LYS A 449 -6.39 -7.63 -45.06
C LYS A 449 -5.13 -7.13 -45.76
N ARG A 450 -5.25 -6.03 -46.53
CA ARG A 450 -4.12 -5.48 -47.30
C ARG A 450 -3.08 -4.79 -46.46
N LYS A 451 -3.51 -3.98 -45.48
CA LYS A 451 -2.59 -3.14 -44.67
C LYS A 451 -1.95 -3.92 -43.52
N TYR A 452 -2.72 -4.78 -42.85
CA TYR A 452 -2.31 -5.40 -41.57
C TYR A 452 -2.24 -6.92 -41.61
N ASN A 453 -2.61 -7.56 -42.76
CA ASN A 453 -2.81 -9.01 -42.84
C ASN A 453 -3.76 -9.53 -41.73
N ALA A 454 -4.74 -8.70 -41.36
CA ALA A 454 -5.78 -8.98 -40.38
C ALA A 454 -7.12 -9.27 -41.07
N VAL A 455 -8.02 -9.99 -40.41
CA VAL A 455 -9.32 -10.37 -40.97
C VAL A 455 -10.43 -10.00 -40.00
N SER A 456 -11.38 -9.14 -40.44
CA SER A 456 -12.57 -8.87 -39.65
C SER A 456 -13.57 -10.03 -39.82
N ILE A 457 -14.08 -10.56 -38.70
CA ILE A 457 -15.00 -11.70 -38.66
C ILE A 457 -16.37 -11.33 -38.10
N GLY A 458 -16.54 -10.10 -37.59
CA GLY A 458 -17.81 -9.68 -37.00
C GLY A 458 -17.87 -8.21 -36.67
N LEU A 459 -19.10 -7.78 -36.40
CA LEU A 459 -19.42 -6.42 -35.95
C LEU A 459 -20.37 -6.51 -34.76
N SER A 460 -20.11 -5.77 -33.68
CA SER A 460 -21.03 -5.69 -32.54
C SER A 460 -21.65 -4.31 -32.50
N LYS A 461 -22.94 -4.21 -32.80
CA LYS A 461 -23.72 -2.98 -32.81
C LYS A 461 -24.47 -2.78 -31.51
N LYS A 462 -24.75 -1.51 -31.14
CA LYS A 462 -25.64 -1.20 -30.03
C LYS A 462 -27.05 -1.69 -30.34
N ALA A 463 -27.63 -2.48 -29.44
CA ALA A 463 -29.03 -2.95 -29.64
C ALA A 463 -30.01 -1.76 -29.55
N LYS A 464 -31.02 -1.76 -30.39
CA LYS A 464 -32.00 -0.67 -30.47
C LYS A 464 -33.00 -0.65 -29.30
N GLU A 465 -33.20 -1.80 -28.62
CA GLU A 465 -34.33 -1.99 -27.69
C GLU A 465 -33.90 -2.20 -26.21
N ALA A 466 -32.61 -2.34 -25.90
CA ALA A 466 -32.14 -2.58 -24.53
C ALA A 466 -30.92 -1.73 -24.21
N ASP A 467 -30.99 -1.02 -23.11
CA ASP A 467 -29.89 -0.19 -22.63
C ASP A 467 -28.67 -1.07 -22.27
N GLY A 468 -27.58 -0.89 -23.02
CA GLY A 468 -26.33 -1.63 -22.84
C GLY A 468 -26.21 -2.98 -23.55
N ALA A 469 -27.27 -3.52 -24.13
CA ALA A 469 -27.22 -4.74 -24.95
C ALA A 469 -26.56 -4.47 -26.32
N ARG A 470 -25.91 -5.50 -26.86
CA ARG A 470 -25.24 -5.45 -28.17
C ARG A 470 -25.63 -6.63 -29.03
N ASP A 471 -25.87 -6.34 -30.31
CA ASP A 471 -26.15 -7.34 -31.32
C ASP A 471 -24.85 -7.71 -32.05
N ILE A 472 -24.47 -8.98 -32.03
CA ILE A 472 -23.30 -9.49 -32.73
C ILE A 472 -23.68 -9.99 -34.09
N ILE A 473 -23.25 -9.28 -35.13
CA ILE A 473 -23.44 -9.67 -36.53
C ILE A 473 -22.20 -10.48 -36.93
N LYS A 474 -22.38 -11.78 -37.09
CA LYS A 474 -21.36 -12.70 -37.59
C LYS A 474 -21.29 -12.60 -39.11
N LEU A 475 -20.10 -12.44 -39.67
CA LEU A 475 -19.89 -12.28 -41.11
C LEU A 475 -20.82 -11.22 -41.72
N PRO A 476 -20.65 -9.92 -41.34
CA PRO A 476 -21.47 -8.84 -41.92
C PRO A 476 -21.39 -8.83 -43.44
N THR A 477 -22.46 -8.40 -44.11
CA THR A 477 -22.44 -8.20 -45.59
C THR A 477 -21.57 -6.99 -45.93
N ASP A 478 -21.02 -6.97 -47.15
CA ASP A 478 -20.19 -5.89 -47.66
C ASP A 478 -20.82 -4.51 -47.51
N GLN A 479 -22.16 -4.43 -47.63
CA GLN A 479 -22.94 -3.19 -47.54
C GLN A 479 -23.25 -2.74 -46.13
N THR A 480 -22.85 -3.49 -45.10
CA THR A 480 -23.09 -3.14 -43.69
C THR A 480 -22.29 -1.89 -43.35
N ILE A 481 -22.94 -0.83 -42.91
CA ILE A 481 -22.29 0.43 -42.55
C ILE A 481 -21.72 0.34 -41.14
N ILE A 482 -20.49 0.76 -40.97
CA ILE A 482 -19.79 0.87 -39.69
C ILE A 482 -20.13 2.22 -39.06
N GLU A 483 -20.64 2.20 -37.83
CA GLU A 483 -21.09 3.40 -37.11
C GLU A 483 -20.25 3.67 -35.86
N LYS A 484 -20.30 4.91 -35.40
CA LYS A 484 -19.68 5.29 -34.13
C LYS A 484 -20.24 4.47 -32.98
N GLY A 485 -19.38 3.92 -32.15
CA GLY A 485 -19.76 3.10 -30.99
C GLY A 485 -19.92 1.63 -31.31
N ASP A 486 -19.77 1.20 -32.59
CA ASP A 486 -19.65 -0.20 -32.94
C ASP A 486 -18.33 -0.80 -32.44
N TYR A 487 -18.30 -2.10 -32.21
CA TYR A 487 -17.02 -2.83 -32.07
C TYR A 487 -16.81 -3.70 -33.31
N VAL A 488 -15.63 -3.60 -33.88
CA VAL A 488 -15.19 -4.53 -34.93
C VAL A 488 -14.44 -5.69 -34.29
N ILE A 489 -14.75 -6.93 -34.74
CA ILE A 489 -14.12 -8.16 -34.24
C ILE A 489 -13.13 -8.64 -35.30
N VAL A 490 -11.85 -8.71 -34.96
CA VAL A 490 -10.76 -8.91 -35.91
C VAL A 490 -9.85 -10.05 -35.45
N VAL A 491 -9.48 -10.94 -36.37
CA VAL A 491 -8.38 -11.89 -36.19
C VAL A 491 -7.07 -11.20 -36.62
N VAL A 492 -6.11 -11.13 -35.71
CA VAL A 492 -4.89 -10.33 -35.93
C VAL A 492 -3.72 -10.94 -35.17
N ASN A 493 -2.47 -10.74 -35.63
CA ASN A 493 -1.28 -11.07 -34.86
C ASN A 493 -0.86 -9.91 -33.95
N GLY A 494 0.03 -10.20 -32.96
CA GLY A 494 0.40 -9.24 -31.93
C GLY A 494 1.08 -7.96 -32.46
N ASP A 495 1.80 -8.02 -33.58
CA ASP A 495 2.47 -6.83 -34.17
C ASP A 495 1.48 -5.99 -34.99
N SER A 496 0.63 -6.63 -35.78
CA SER A 496 -0.42 -5.96 -36.55
C SER A 496 -1.47 -5.31 -35.64
N ALA A 497 -1.73 -5.90 -34.49
CA ALA A 497 -2.62 -5.35 -33.47
C ALA A 497 -2.13 -3.96 -33.00
N LYS A 498 -0.84 -3.80 -32.71
CA LYS A 498 -0.25 -2.52 -32.32
C LYS A 498 -0.43 -1.44 -33.39
N ASN A 499 -0.27 -1.82 -34.67
CA ASN A 499 -0.48 -0.90 -35.79
C ASN A 499 -1.95 -0.47 -35.92
N ILE A 500 -2.89 -1.40 -35.72
CA ILE A 500 -4.32 -1.11 -35.73
C ILE A 500 -4.69 -0.20 -34.56
N GLU A 501 -4.15 -0.45 -33.35
CA GLU A 501 -4.37 0.40 -32.17
C GLU A 501 -3.88 1.83 -32.40
N GLN A 502 -2.75 2.01 -33.07
CA GLN A 502 -2.23 3.34 -33.43
C GLN A 502 -3.12 4.04 -34.46
N GLU A 503 -3.58 3.34 -35.53
CA GLU A 503 -4.42 3.96 -36.56
C GLU A 503 -5.84 4.26 -36.04
N PHE A 504 -6.36 3.43 -35.14
CA PHE A 504 -7.70 3.63 -34.58
C PHE A 504 -7.71 4.55 -33.35
N ASP A 505 -6.54 4.89 -32.82
CA ASP A 505 -6.36 5.63 -31.56
C ASP A 505 -7.18 5.02 -30.41
N VAL A 506 -7.12 3.70 -30.32
CA VAL A 506 -7.93 2.92 -29.36
C VAL A 506 -7.20 1.64 -28.99
N LYS A 507 -7.22 1.27 -27.71
CA LYS A 507 -6.75 -0.05 -27.25
C LYS A 507 -7.79 -1.13 -27.47
N GLU A 508 -7.34 -2.37 -27.52
CA GLU A 508 -8.24 -3.52 -27.58
C GLU A 508 -9.17 -3.61 -26.36
N GLY A 509 -10.30 -4.27 -26.53
CA GLY A 509 -11.24 -4.58 -25.46
C GLY A 509 -12.24 -3.48 -25.15
N THR A 510 -12.84 -3.57 -23.97
CA THR A 510 -13.87 -2.65 -23.47
C THR A 510 -13.41 -1.83 -22.26
N ILE A 511 -12.23 -2.14 -21.73
CA ILE A 511 -11.61 -1.44 -20.60
C ILE A 511 -10.64 -0.42 -21.18
N GLN A 512 -11.01 0.85 -21.10
CA GLN A 512 -10.19 1.97 -21.57
C GLN A 512 -9.67 2.81 -20.40
#